data_09e6cef82fdc479328691c05c0c87ba9
#
_entry.id   09e6cef82fdc479328691c05c0c87ba9
#
_cell.length_a   1.000
_cell.length_b   1.000
_cell.length_c   1.000
_cell.angle_alpha   90.00
_cell.angle_beta   90.00
_cell.angle_gamma   90.00
#
_symmetry.space_group_name_H-M   'P 1'
#
loop_
_entity.id
_entity.type
_entity.pdbx_description
1 polymer ?
#
loop_
_entity_poly.entity_id
_entity_poly.type
_entity_poly.pdbx_seq_one_letter_code
_entity_poly.pdbx_strand_id
1 'polypeptide(L)'
;VEEDPNSSIRFNSLIYSGIYNSRTGVNNTNVFSVAEDITRSLDPVNGSIQKLYAEDTNLLIFQESKVSKALIDKDAIYSAEGQGTPVSSITEVIGQITPILGNYGIGNHPESFAVYGYNKFFVDSFQNTVMQLGGDGSLIEISSTGMRSFFRNNIINVDTLTTKGKLIGAYDIYNKDYVLSIQPEGLFAGYNTVSYDEKAQGWISRYSYKPDQSFSLRNQHYTTTGTQIWLHNSLNVNYNNFYNVQDNSLVKFIVNPEVSNQKVFKSINYEGSNGWQVSSFISDETGPGTYTSSSESYNDIANRVLSYVEGAYDSANPPNTGVSAVVPPIFRAGFYRKENKYCSNLTSNSSITQGEIISGRLTSGVKGFFATVNFSTDSVTDTGR
;
A
#
# COMPACT_ATOMS: atom_id res chain seq x y z
N VAL A 1 51.35 11.00 30.45
CA VAL A 1 50.97 10.49 29.11
C VAL A 1 49.45 10.51 29.11
N GLU A 2 48.83 11.47 28.44
CA GLU A 2 47.41 11.43 28.15
C GLU A 2 47.18 10.26 27.17
N GLU A 3 46.50 9.21 27.61
CA GLU A 3 46.07 8.17 26.70
C GLU A 3 44.92 8.77 25.86
N ASP A 4 45.02 8.65 24.55
CA ASP A 4 43.95 9.00 23.65
C ASP A 4 42.69 8.21 24.05
N PRO A 5 41.53 8.87 24.22
CA PRO A 5 40.32 8.18 24.66
C PRO A 5 39.94 7.13 23.63
N ASN A 6 39.98 5.86 24.02
CA ASN A 6 39.55 4.75 23.22
C ASN A 6 38.04 4.77 23.07
N SER A 7 37.52 5.07 21.89
CA SER A 7 36.12 4.97 21.56
C SER A 7 35.79 3.60 20.99
N SER A 8 34.76 2.94 21.50
CA SER A 8 34.23 1.70 20.91
C SER A 8 32.85 1.96 20.35
N ILE A 9 32.61 1.53 19.09
CA ILE A 9 31.30 1.59 18.47
C ILE A 9 30.52 0.33 18.87
N ARG A 10 29.37 0.51 19.54
CA ARG A 10 28.47 -0.57 19.95
C ARG A 10 27.14 -0.43 19.26
N PHE A 11 26.97 -1.09 18.11
CA PHE A 11 25.80 -0.98 17.26
C PHE A 11 24.52 -1.66 17.85
N ASN A 12 24.71 -2.57 18.81
CA ASN A 12 23.66 -3.37 19.41
C ASN A 12 23.37 -3.00 20.87
N SER A 13 23.84 -1.85 21.34
CA SER A 13 23.74 -1.47 22.74
C SER A 13 22.95 -0.18 22.92
N LEU A 14 22.25 -0.09 24.04
CA LEU A 14 21.57 1.09 24.52
C LEU A 14 22.31 1.68 25.72
N ILE A 15 22.34 2.99 25.78
CA ILE A 15 22.73 3.74 26.98
C ILE A 15 21.53 4.58 27.42
N TYR A 16 21.30 4.68 28.72
CA TYR A 16 20.18 5.44 29.26
C TYR A 16 20.62 6.35 30.40
N SER A 17 19.92 7.46 30.55
CA SER A 17 20.06 8.43 31.62
C SER A 17 19.15 8.07 32.79
N GLY A 18 19.23 8.85 33.87
CA GLY A 18 18.22 8.83 34.94
C GLY A 18 16.83 9.27 34.42
N ILE A 19 15.86 9.23 35.31
CA ILE A 19 14.46 9.52 35.01
C ILE A 19 14.06 10.94 35.42
N TYR A 20 12.94 11.43 34.89
CA TYR A 20 12.25 12.61 35.36
C TYR A 20 11.15 12.21 36.34
N ASN A 21 11.28 12.66 37.59
CA ASN A 21 10.25 12.45 38.62
C ASN A 21 9.35 13.68 38.71
N SER A 22 8.15 13.60 38.12
CA SER A 22 7.19 14.70 38.09
C SER A 22 6.65 15.09 39.50
N ARG A 23 6.69 14.17 40.47
CA ARG A 23 6.20 14.42 41.83
C ARG A 23 7.20 15.26 42.65
N THR A 24 8.49 14.99 42.49
CA THR A 24 9.55 15.73 43.23
C THR A 24 10.15 16.86 42.41
N GLY A 25 9.85 16.96 41.11
CA GLY A 25 10.45 17.90 40.18
C GLY A 25 11.92 17.63 39.85
N VAL A 26 12.46 16.51 40.32
CA VAL A 26 13.86 16.14 40.04
C VAL A 26 13.98 15.64 38.60
N ASN A 27 14.84 16.26 37.81
CA ASN A 27 15.10 15.88 36.44
C ASN A 27 16.54 15.36 36.29
N ASN A 28 16.66 14.04 36.10
CA ASN A 28 17.94 13.34 35.87
C ASN A 28 18.07 12.86 34.41
N THR A 29 17.28 13.34 33.49
CA THR A 29 17.32 12.90 32.08
C THR A 29 18.60 13.27 31.32
N ASN A 30 19.46 14.08 31.91
CA ASN A 30 20.79 14.44 31.40
C ASN A 30 21.93 13.88 32.27
N VAL A 31 21.62 13.04 33.26
CA VAL A 31 22.61 12.46 34.16
C VAL A 31 22.90 11.02 33.72
N PHE A 32 24.16 10.76 33.36
CA PHE A 32 24.67 9.44 33.05
C PHE A 32 25.64 9.04 34.17
N SER A 33 25.21 8.15 35.06
CA SER A 33 26.01 7.74 36.19
C SER A 33 27.09 6.75 35.75
N VAL A 34 28.33 7.03 36.12
CA VAL A 34 29.47 6.10 35.85
C VAL A 34 29.50 4.97 36.87
N ALA A 35 28.87 5.14 38.01
CA ALA A 35 28.88 4.16 39.11
C ALA A 35 27.79 3.10 38.99
N GLU A 36 26.83 3.28 38.09
CA GLU A 36 25.73 2.36 37.86
C GLU A 36 25.83 1.75 36.46
N ASP A 37 25.24 0.57 36.27
CA ASP A 37 25.14 -0.04 34.94
C ASP A 37 24.05 0.67 34.12
N ILE A 38 24.49 1.64 33.29
CA ILE A 38 23.62 2.44 32.42
C ILE A 38 23.56 1.92 30.97
N THR A 39 24.15 0.74 30.74
CA THR A 39 24.21 0.14 29.40
C THR A 39 23.47 -1.18 29.34
N ARG A 40 22.72 -1.38 28.29
CA ARG A 40 22.09 -2.68 27.95
C ARG A 40 22.50 -3.07 26.53
N SER A 41 22.97 -4.30 26.39
CA SER A 41 23.36 -4.87 25.10
C SER A 41 22.36 -5.94 24.65
N LEU A 42 21.99 -5.89 23.38
CA LEU A 42 21.22 -6.91 22.71
C LEU A 42 22.16 -7.91 22.02
N ASP A 43 21.60 -9.02 21.55
CA ASP A 43 22.36 -10.01 20.80
C ASP A 43 22.91 -9.40 19.48
N PRO A 44 24.24 -9.37 19.30
CA PRO A 44 24.86 -8.80 18.09
C PRO A 44 24.55 -9.61 16.82
N VAL A 45 24.15 -10.87 16.93
CA VAL A 45 23.76 -11.72 15.80
C VAL A 45 22.57 -11.14 15.03
N ASN A 46 21.72 -10.38 15.72
CA ASN A 46 20.53 -9.76 15.13
C ASN A 46 20.81 -8.43 14.42
N GLY A 47 22.07 -8.00 14.33
CA GLY A 47 22.46 -6.75 13.66
C GLY A 47 22.29 -5.52 14.55
N SER A 48 22.39 -4.36 13.92
CA SER A 48 22.34 -3.06 14.60
C SER A 48 20.90 -2.68 15.01
N ILE A 49 20.82 -1.82 16.04
CA ILE A 49 19.54 -1.20 16.43
C ILE A 49 19.18 -0.13 15.42
N GLN A 50 18.04 -0.27 14.78
CA GLN A 50 17.56 0.62 13.72
C GLN A 50 16.47 1.58 14.21
N LYS A 51 15.60 1.11 15.12
CA LYS A 51 14.47 1.91 15.61
C LYS A 51 14.16 1.59 17.07
N LEU A 52 13.82 2.62 17.81
CA LEU A 52 13.26 2.52 19.15
C LEU A 52 11.84 3.09 19.14
N TYR A 53 10.93 2.42 19.80
CA TYR A 53 9.56 2.88 19.98
C TYR A 53 9.10 2.66 21.42
N ALA A 54 8.78 3.75 22.11
CA ALA A 54 8.30 3.69 23.49
C ALA A 54 6.79 3.45 23.52
N GLU A 55 6.39 2.45 24.26
CA GLU A 55 5.01 2.25 24.71
C GLU A 55 4.94 2.48 26.21
N ASP A 56 3.80 2.89 26.73
CA ASP A 56 3.59 3.28 28.16
C ASP A 56 4.62 2.77 29.17
N THR A 57 4.80 1.46 29.27
CA THR A 57 5.72 0.82 30.22
C THR A 57 6.75 -0.11 29.55
N ASN A 58 6.85 -0.06 28.23
CA ASN A 58 7.74 -0.91 27.46
C ASN A 58 8.48 -0.10 26.40
N LEU A 59 9.67 -0.57 26.04
CA LEU A 59 10.41 -0.08 24.90
C LEU A 59 10.52 -1.21 23.87
N LEU A 60 9.99 -0.98 22.68
CA LEU A 60 10.22 -1.87 21.55
C LEU A 60 11.51 -1.48 20.84
N ILE A 61 12.37 -2.46 20.63
CA ILE A 61 13.69 -2.31 20.05
C ILE A 61 13.72 -3.11 18.76
N PHE A 62 13.85 -2.42 17.64
CA PHE A 62 13.93 -3.03 16.32
C PHE A 62 15.39 -3.09 15.89
N GLN A 63 15.93 -4.31 15.80
CA GLN A 63 17.19 -4.60 15.17
C GLN A 63 16.97 -4.96 13.68
N GLU A 64 18.05 -5.16 12.95
CA GLU A 64 17.97 -5.52 11.53
C GLU A 64 17.16 -6.79 11.27
N SER A 65 17.33 -7.83 12.10
CA SER A 65 16.65 -9.13 11.92
C SER A 65 15.81 -9.60 13.10
N LYS A 66 15.63 -8.75 14.13
CA LYS A 66 14.87 -9.11 15.33
C LYS A 66 14.16 -7.92 15.96
N VAL A 67 12.99 -8.17 16.52
CA VAL A 67 12.29 -7.22 17.39
C VAL A 67 12.34 -7.73 18.83
N SER A 68 12.68 -6.85 19.75
CA SER A 68 12.74 -7.15 21.18
C SER A 68 11.92 -6.15 21.99
N LYS A 69 11.43 -6.58 23.12
CA LYS A 69 10.66 -5.77 24.06
C LYS A 69 11.46 -5.65 25.36
N ALA A 70 11.73 -4.43 25.78
CA ALA A 70 12.35 -4.11 27.07
C ALA A 70 11.30 -3.58 28.05
N LEU A 71 11.38 -3.98 29.29
CA LEU A 71 10.57 -3.42 30.37
C LEU A 71 11.21 -2.12 30.85
N ILE A 72 10.40 -1.08 31.07
CA ILE A 72 10.83 0.21 31.59
C ILE A 72 10.38 0.35 33.04
N ASP A 73 11.31 0.71 33.94
CA ASP A 73 11.10 0.83 35.39
C ASP A 73 10.52 -0.44 36.05
N LYS A 74 10.69 -1.57 35.41
CA LYS A 74 10.16 -2.87 35.87
C LYS A 74 11.15 -3.97 35.54
N ASP A 75 11.13 -4.97 36.37
CA ASP A 75 11.83 -6.23 36.12
C ASP A 75 10.84 -7.41 36.22
N ALA A 76 11.16 -8.54 35.61
CA ALA A 76 10.29 -9.70 35.63
C ALA A 76 10.80 -10.73 36.66
N ILE A 77 9.96 -11.05 37.62
CA ILE A 77 10.19 -12.18 38.53
C ILE A 77 9.50 -13.39 37.93
N TYR A 78 10.26 -14.43 37.63
CA TYR A 78 9.74 -15.68 37.09
C TYR A 78 9.42 -16.65 38.22
N SER A 79 8.22 -17.23 38.17
CA SER A 79 7.86 -18.38 39.02
C SER A 79 8.59 -19.65 38.55
N ALA A 80 8.63 -20.67 39.36
CA ALA A 80 9.15 -21.99 39.01
C ALA A 80 8.43 -22.63 37.81
N GLU A 81 7.25 -22.13 37.44
CA GLU A 81 6.43 -22.57 36.31
C GLU A 81 6.69 -21.75 35.02
N GLY A 82 7.68 -20.83 35.05
CA GLY A 82 8.09 -20.06 33.87
C GLY A 82 7.23 -18.83 33.56
N GLN A 83 6.26 -18.47 34.41
CA GLN A 83 5.47 -17.25 34.23
C GLN A 83 6.16 -16.07 34.92
N GLY A 84 6.48 -15.03 34.15
CA GLY A 84 7.05 -13.79 34.65
C GLY A 84 5.97 -12.79 35.07
N THR A 85 6.07 -12.30 36.32
CA THR A 85 5.24 -11.19 36.81
C THR A 85 6.10 -9.92 36.86
N PRO A 86 5.73 -8.84 36.19
CA PRO A 86 6.49 -7.59 36.23
C PRO A 86 6.40 -6.95 37.63
N VAL A 87 7.54 -6.59 38.18
CA VAL A 87 7.66 -5.91 39.48
C VAL A 87 8.43 -4.58 39.27
N SER A 88 8.07 -3.56 40.00
CA SER A 88 8.78 -2.26 39.96
C SER A 88 10.24 -2.43 40.34
N SER A 89 11.17 -2.04 39.46
CA SER A 89 12.60 -2.00 39.74
C SER A 89 12.99 -0.65 40.34
N ILE A 90 13.83 -0.66 41.35
CA ILE A 90 14.31 0.56 42.02
C ILE A 90 15.66 1.02 41.43
N THR A 91 16.39 0.13 40.79
CA THR A 91 17.78 0.36 40.39
C THR A 91 18.05 0.45 38.89
N GLU A 92 17.13 -0.06 38.06
CA GLU A 92 17.37 -0.13 36.61
C GLU A 92 16.22 0.51 35.83
N VAL A 93 16.53 1.48 34.97
CA VAL A 93 15.54 2.12 34.11
C VAL A 93 15.10 1.19 32.99
N ILE A 94 16.04 0.48 32.37
CA ILE A 94 15.77 -0.58 31.38
C ILE A 94 16.02 -1.92 32.05
N GLY A 95 14.93 -2.64 32.36
CA GLY A 95 14.96 -3.96 32.93
C GLY A 95 15.21 -5.05 31.88
N GLN A 96 14.56 -6.20 32.05
CA GLN A 96 14.76 -7.33 31.17
C GLN A 96 14.33 -7.04 29.73
N ILE A 97 15.18 -7.46 28.77
CA ILE A 97 14.91 -7.42 27.34
C ILE A 97 14.52 -8.82 26.87
N THR A 98 13.32 -8.96 26.33
CA THR A 98 12.80 -10.23 25.83
C THR A 98 12.59 -10.15 24.31
N PRO A 99 13.19 -11.05 23.52
CA PRO A 99 12.94 -11.10 22.08
C PRO A 99 11.51 -11.57 21.79
N ILE A 100 10.86 -10.93 20.84
CA ILE A 100 9.54 -11.34 20.34
C ILE A 100 9.70 -12.59 19.47
N LEU A 101 8.71 -13.49 19.52
CA LEU A 101 8.71 -14.71 18.69
C LEU A 101 8.73 -14.39 17.20
N GLY A 102 9.50 -15.15 16.45
CA GLY A 102 9.73 -14.92 15.02
C GLY A 102 11.10 -14.27 14.76
N ASN A 103 11.65 -14.49 13.57
CA ASN A 103 12.96 -13.97 13.16
C ASN A 103 12.76 -12.86 12.12
N TYR A 104 12.02 -11.83 12.49
CA TYR A 104 11.75 -10.66 11.67
C TYR A 104 12.27 -9.40 12.35
N GLY A 105 12.92 -8.53 11.59
CA GLY A 105 13.40 -7.24 12.02
C GLY A 105 12.95 -6.13 11.08
N ILE A 106 13.50 -4.92 11.24
CA ILE A 106 13.14 -3.78 10.39
C ILE A 106 14.10 -3.61 9.20
N GLY A 107 15.08 -4.52 9.05
CA GLY A 107 16.14 -4.37 8.06
C GLY A 107 16.89 -3.06 8.25
N ASN A 108 17.21 -2.40 7.14
CA ASN A 108 17.92 -1.11 7.12
C ASN A 108 17.00 0.10 6.84
N HIS A 109 15.68 -0.09 6.94
CA HIS A 109 14.69 0.92 6.55
C HIS A 109 13.75 1.28 7.70
N PRO A 110 14.22 1.98 8.75
CA PRO A 110 13.39 2.41 9.87
C PRO A 110 12.26 3.37 9.47
N GLU A 111 12.33 3.98 8.30
CA GLU A 111 11.30 4.87 7.72
C GLU A 111 10.04 4.11 7.29
N SER A 112 10.11 2.78 7.16
CA SER A 112 8.94 1.95 6.89
C SER A 112 7.99 1.79 8.08
N PHE A 113 8.46 2.21 9.27
CA PHE A 113 7.73 2.04 10.52
C PHE A 113 6.54 2.99 10.64
N ALA A 114 5.37 2.44 10.92
CA ALA A 114 4.16 3.20 11.23
C ALA A 114 3.40 2.56 12.39
N VAL A 115 2.62 3.38 13.10
CA VAL A 115 1.85 2.96 14.28
C VAL A 115 0.42 3.45 14.16
N TYR A 116 -0.51 2.58 14.50
CA TYR A 116 -1.90 2.94 14.73
C TYR A 116 -2.50 2.12 15.87
N GLY A 117 -2.93 2.81 16.91
CA GLY A 117 -3.40 2.15 18.13
C GLY A 117 -2.32 1.24 18.71
N TYR A 118 -2.63 -0.01 18.88
CA TYR A 118 -1.69 -1.03 19.37
C TYR A 118 -0.91 -1.75 18.26
N ASN A 119 -1.25 -1.52 17.00
CA ASN A 119 -0.60 -2.17 15.87
C ASN A 119 0.56 -1.34 15.33
N LYS A 120 1.66 -2.00 15.02
CA LYS A 120 2.85 -1.43 14.41
C LYS A 120 3.11 -2.14 13.09
N PHE A 121 3.43 -1.38 12.08
CA PHE A 121 3.73 -1.86 10.74
C PHE A 121 5.16 -1.53 10.40
N PHE A 122 5.86 -2.44 9.75
CA PHE A 122 7.24 -2.23 9.31
C PHE A 122 7.60 -3.22 8.20
N VAL A 123 8.70 -2.97 7.52
CA VAL A 123 9.19 -3.84 6.45
C VAL A 123 10.49 -4.49 6.88
N ASP A 124 10.55 -5.81 6.76
CA ASP A 124 11.78 -6.57 6.82
C ASP A 124 12.40 -6.65 5.42
N SER A 125 13.40 -5.81 5.15
CA SER A 125 14.05 -5.78 3.84
C SER A 125 14.94 -7.00 3.57
N PHE A 126 15.39 -7.70 4.59
CA PHE A 126 16.20 -8.92 4.41
C PHE A 126 15.35 -10.13 4.02
N GLN A 127 14.14 -10.22 4.56
CA GLN A 127 13.19 -11.27 4.19
C GLN A 127 12.21 -10.87 3.09
N ASN A 128 12.26 -9.60 2.65
CA ASN A 128 11.36 -9.03 1.64
C ASN A 128 9.88 -9.16 2.00
N THR A 129 9.57 -8.91 3.26
CA THR A 129 8.23 -9.07 3.83
C THR A 129 7.77 -7.80 4.54
N VAL A 130 6.46 -7.62 4.59
CA VAL A 130 5.83 -6.55 5.38
C VAL A 130 5.15 -7.19 6.58
N MET A 131 5.45 -6.65 7.77
CA MET A 131 5.05 -7.20 9.04
C MET A 131 4.10 -6.28 9.78
N GLN A 132 3.18 -6.88 10.51
CA GLN A 132 2.35 -6.24 11.52
C GLN A 132 2.67 -6.84 12.88
N LEU A 133 3.01 -6.00 13.84
CA LEU A 133 3.17 -6.36 15.23
C LEU A 133 1.94 -5.91 16.02
N GLY A 134 1.18 -6.86 16.55
CA GLY A 134 0.02 -6.60 17.40
C GLY A 134 0.41 -6.15 18.81
N GLY A 135 -0.54 -5.58 19.53
CA GLY A 135 -0.35 -5.18 20.93
C GLY A 135 -0.11 -6.36 21.90
N ASP A 136 -0.52 -7.55 21.52
CA ASP A 136 -0.27 -8.82 22.21
C ASP A 136 1.15 -9.37 21.98
N GLY A 137 1.94 -8.74 21.13
CA GLY A 137 3.26 -9.19 20.72
C GLY A 137 3.26 -10.21 19.58
N SER A 138 2.11 -10.46 18.95
CA SER A 138 2.04 -11.33 17.77
C SER A 138 2.63 -10.64 16.54
N LEU A 139 3.46 -11.36 15.78
CA LEU A 139 3.99 -10.92 14.48
C LEU A 139 3.24 -11.62 13.36
N ILE A 140 2.64 -10.84 12.46
CA ILE A 140 1.86 -11.33 11.33
C ILE A 140 2.50 -10.82 10.04
N GLU A 141 2.78 -11.72 9.10
CA GLU A 141 3.23 -11.36 7.75
C GLU A 141 2.04 -10.95 6.88
N ILE A 142 1.81 -9.64 6.74
CA ILE A 142 0.71 -9.09 5.93
C ILE A 142 1.02 -9.09 4.43
N SER A 143 2.28 -9.20 4.04
CA SER A 143 2.70 -9.30 2.63
C SER A 143 2.31 -10.62 1.98
N SER A 144 2.07 -11.68 2.75
CA SER A 144 1.69 -13.00 2.22
C SER A 144 0.27 -13.06 1.67
N THR A 145 -0.60 -12.14 2.10
CA THR A 145 -2.00 -12.13 1.70
C THR A 145 -2.17 -11.64 0.26
N GLY A 146 -2.17 -12.57 -0.68
CA GLY A 146 -2.41 -12.33 -2.11
C GLY A 146 -1.28 -11.62 -2.88
N MET A 147 -0.26 -11.07 -2.20
CA MET A 147 0.77 -10.22 -2.82
C MET A 147 2.22 -10.64 -2.52
N ARG A 148 2.45 -11.85 -2.04
CA ARG A 148 3.78 -12.33 -1.64
C ARG A 148 4.84 -12.17 -2.74
N SER A 149 4.52 -12.55 -3.98
CA SER A 149 5.44 -12.42 -5.10
C SER A 149 5.72 -10.96 -5.47
N PHE A 150 4.71 -10.09 -5.34
CA PHE A 150 4.86 -8.66 -5.57
C PHE A 150 5.88 -8.05 -4.60
N PHE A 151 5.70 -8.27 -3.30
CA PHE A 151 6.60 -7.72 -2.29
C PHE A 151 8.01 -8.26 -2.43
N ARG A 152 8.17 -9.58 -2.56
CA ARG A 152 9.47 -10.20 -2.76
C ARG A 152 10.22 -9.60 -3.96
N ASN A 153 9.54 -9.42 -5.09
CA ASN A 153 10.17 -8.95 -6.32
C ASN A 153 10.48 -7.43 -6.31
N ASN A 154 9.73 -6.65 -5.52
CA ASN A 154 9.94 -5.21 -5.46
C ASN A 154 10.87 -4.79 -4.31
N ILE A 155 10.77 -5.41 -3.14
CA ILE A 155 11.60 -5.07 -1.98
C ILE A 155 13.05 -5.47 -2.21
N ILE A 156 13.31 -6.64 -2.81
CA ILE A 156 14.68 -7.09 -3.09
C ILE A 156 15.49 -6.12 -3.96
N ASN A 157 14.82 -5.30 -4.74
CA ASN A 157 15.44 -4.33 -5.64
C ASN A 157 15.68 -2.96 -4.98
N VAL A 158 15.23 -2.77 -3.74
CA VAL A 158 15.39 -1.50 -3.02
C VAL A 158 16.85 -1.28 -2.66
N ASP A 159 17.49 -2.29 -2.08
CA ASP A 159 18.91 -2.24 -1.74
C ASP A 159 19.71 -3.12 -2.71
N THR A 160 20.58 -2.51 -3.47
CA THR A 160 21.55 -3.20 -4.31
C THR A 160 22.95 -2.98 -3.78
N LEU A 161 23.96 -3.64 -4.38
CA LEU A 161 25.37 -3.44 -4.01
C LEU A 161 25.85 -2.00 -4.21
N THR A 162 25.22 -1.26 -5.13
CA THR A 162 25.68 0.07 -5.57
C THR A 162 24.71 1.19 -5.23
N THR A 163 23.42 0.88 -5.00
CA THR A 163 22.39 1.90 -4.75
C THR A 163 21.53 1.49 -3.58
N LYS A 164 21.12 2.47 -2.79
CA LYS A 164 20.17 2.30 -1.67
C LYS A 164 18.91 3.07 -1.97
N GLY A 165 17.81 2.36 -2.12
CA GLY A 165 16.48 2.95 -2.26
C GLY A 165 15.85 3.29 -0.90
N LYS A 166 14.54 3.49 -0.90
CA LYS A 166 13.77 3.86 0.30
C LYS A 166 12.53 2.98 0.45
N LEU A 167 12.20 2.66 1.69
CA LEU A 167 10.92 2.06 2.09
C LEU A 167 10.26 3.04 3.06
N ILE A 168 9.22 3.74 2.60
CA ILE A 168 8.57 4.79 3.39
C ILE A 168 7.19 4.31 3.77
N GLY A 169 6.97 4.16 5.07
CA GLY A 169 5.71 3.75 5.65
C GLY A 169 5.04 4.87 6.45
N ALA A 170 3.72 4.93 6.36
CA ALA A 170 2.91 5.76 7.24
C ALA A 170 1.52 5.14 7.40
N TYR A 171 0.84 5.50 8.46
CA TYR A 171 -0.56 5.14 8.64
C TYR A 171 -1.44 6.32 8.25
N ASP A 172 -2.25 6.16 7.20
CA ASP A 172 -3.26 7.14 6.82
C ASP A 172 -4.46 7.02 7.77
N ILE A 173 -4.58 7.98 8.69
CA ILE A 173 -5.64 8.00 9.69
C ILE A 173 -7.01 8.25 9.05
N TYR A 174 -7.06 8.97 7.93
CA TYR A 174 -8.31 9.28 7.24
C TYR A 174 -8.93 8.04 6.61
N ASN A 175 -8.14 7.29 5.84
CA ASN A 175 -8.59 6.04 5.19
C ASN A 175 -8.49 4.82 6.15
N LYS A 176 -7.70 4.93 7.23
CA LYS A 176 -7.43 3.87 8.21
C LYS A 176 -6.67 2.69 7.60
N ASP A 177 -5.70 3.00 6.78
CA ASP A 177 -4.83 2.03 6.13
C ASP A 177 -3.34 2.34 6.32
N TYR A 178 -2.52 1.30 6.29
CA TYR A 178 -1.08 1.43 6.26
C TYR A 178 -0.62 1.64 4.81
N VAL A 179 0.00 2.77 4.55
CA VAL A 179 0.54 3.14 3.23
C VAL A 179 2.04 2.87 3.21
N LEU A 180 2.49 2.09 2.24
CA LEU A 180 3.88 1.76 2.02
C LEU A 180 4.31 2.18 0.62
N SER A 181 5.35 3.00 0.52
CA SER A 181 6.01 3.35 -0.74
C SER A 181 7.35 2.62 -0.84
N ILE A 182 7.48 1.78 -1.86
CA ILE A 182 8.67 1.01 -2.21
C ILE A 182 9.37 1.76 -3.34
N GLN A 183 10.58 2.23 -3.12
CA GLN A 183 11.29 3.13 -4.01
C GLN A 183 12.72 2.62 -4.29
N PRO A 184 12.89 1.67 -5.20
CA PRO A 184 14.21 1.26 -5.65
C PRO A 184 14.91 2.38 -6.41
N GLU A 185 16.23 2.37 -6.42
CA GLU A 185 17.07 3.31 -7.16
C GLU A 185 17.91 2.60 -8.23
N GLY A 186 18.53 3.38 -9.12
CA GLY A 186 19.41 2.87 -10.17
C GLY A 186 18.67 2.21 -11.32
N LEU A 187 19.12 1.03 -11.75
CA LEU A 187 18.57 0.29 -12.89
C LEU A 187 17.10 -0.12 -12.72
N PHE A 188 16.65 -0.25 -11.48
CA PHE A 188 15.28 -0.58 -11.13
C PHE A 188 14.46 0.65 -10.73
N ALA A 189 14.93 1.84 -11.08
CA ALA A 189 14.28 3.10 -10.75
C ALA A 189 12.79 3.06 -11.11
N GLY A 190 11.98 3.37 -10.13
CA GLY A 190 10.54 3.34 -10.18
C GLY A 190 10.00 3.48 -8.78
N TYR A 191 8.70 3.30 -8.63
CA TYR A 191 8.09 3.26 -7.30
C TYR A 191 6.78 2.49 -7.31
N ASN A 192 6.43 1.96 -6.16
CA ASN A 192 5.13 1.36 -5.92
C ASN A 192 4.63 1.82 -4.56
N THR A 193 3.58 2.63 -4.55
CA THR A 193 2.91 3.05 -3.31
C THR A 193 1.61 2.27 -3.17
N VAL A 194 1.50 1.48 -2.12
CA VAL A 194 0.37 0.56 -1.89
C VAL A 194 -0.20 0.75 -0.50
N SER A 195 -1.48 0.47 -0.31
CA SER A 195 -2.13 0.55 1.00
C SER A 195 -2.74 -0.77 1.45
N TYR A 196 -2.61 -1.04 2.74
CA TYR A 196 -3.15 -2.21 3.44
C TYR A 196 -4.26 -1.80 4.39
N ASP A 197 -5.44 -2.38 4.23
CA ASP A 197 -6.58 -2.19 5.12
C ASP A 197 -6.68 -3.37 6.11
N GLU A 198 -6.66 -3.06 7.40
CA GLU A 198 -6.80 -4.05 8.47
C GLU A 198 -8.17 -4.73 8.48
N LYS A 199 -9.23 -4.04 8.09
CA LYS A 199 -10.59 -4.60 8.06
C LYS A 199 -10.76 -5.59 6.92
N ALA A 200 -10.26 -5.23 5.75
CA ALA A 200 -10.25 -6.10 4.59
C ALA A 200 -9.19 -7.20 4.70
N GLN A 201 -8.24 -7.08 5.64
CA GLN A 201 -7.08 -7.95 5.79
C GLN A 201 -6.34 -8.15 4.47
N GLY A 202 -6.18 -7.06 3.72
CA GLY A 202 -5.61 -7.13 2.39
C GLY A 202 -5.09 -5.80 1.85
N TRP A 203 -4.34 -5.89 0.77
CA TRP A 203 -3.82 -4.74 0.05
C TRP A 203 -4.89 -4.26 -0.93
N ILE A 204 -5.41 -3.06 -0.70
CA ILE A 204 -6.62 -2.56 -1.38
C ILE A 204 -6.33 -1.57 -2.50
N SER A 205 -5.25 -0.80 -2.41
CA SER A 205 -5.01 0.29 -3.37
C SER A 205 -3.55 0.40 -3.76
N ARG A 206 -3.32 0.95 -4.96
CA ARG A 206 -2.03 1.36 -5.46
C ARG A 206 -2.14 2.81 -5.92
N TYR A 207 -1.24 3.64 -5.44
CA TYR A 207 -1.22 5.07 -5.72
C TYR A 207 -0.11 5.46 -6.70
N SER A 208 -0.35 6.53 -7.46
CA SER A 208 0.58 7.08 -8.45
C SER A 208 1.50 8.17 -7.90
N TYR A 209 1.66 8.28 -6.57
CA TYR A 209 2.56 9.25 -5.97
C TYR A 209 3.78 8.59 -5.32
N LYS A 210 4.90 9.33 -5.34
CA LYS A 210 6.18 8.96 -4.72
C LYS A 210 6.52 9.98 -3.64
N PRO A 211 6.33 9.67 -2.33
CA PRO A 211 6.69 10.57 -1.26
C PRO A 211 8.18 10.48 -0.91
N ASP A 212 8.77 11.59 -0.47
CA ASP A 212 10.07 11.59 0.20
C ASP A 212 9.95 11.23 1.67
N GLN A 213 8.86 11.65 2.30
CA GLN A 213 8.44 11.28 3.66
C GLN A 213 6.92 11.23 3.73
N SER A 214 6.40 10.46 4.67
CA SER A 214 4.97 10.30 4.89
C SER A 214 4.68 10.27 6.38
N PHE A 215 3.65 11.01 6.83
CA PHE A 215 3.27 11.09 8.24
C PHE A 215 1.82 11.52 8.39
N SER A 216 1.24 11.21 9.53
CA SER A 216 -0.10 11.66 9.91
C SER A 216 -0.04 12.62 11.08
N LEU A 217 -0.82 13.71 10.99
CA LEU A 217 -0.93 14.71 12.03
C LEU A 217 -2.39 15.21 12.13
N ARG A 218 -2.97 15.23 13.34
CA ARG A 218 -4.33 15.72 13.60
C ARG A 218 -5.40 15.11 12.68
N ASN A 219 -5.41 13.80 12.55
CA ASN A 219 -6.32 13.03 11.69
C ASN A 219 -6.23 13.35 10.18
N GLN A 220 -5.13 13.91 9.75
CA GLN A 220 -4.85 14.18 8.34
C GLN A 220 -3.55 13.49 7.94
N HIS A 221 -3.50 13.03 6.71
CA HIS A 221 -2.33 12.39 6.12
C HIS A 221 -1.56 13.39 5.26
N TYR A 222 -0.25 13.46 5.47
CA TYR A 222 0.66 14.36 4.78
C TYR A 222 1.81 13.57 4.16
N THR A 223 2.24 14.05 3.01
CA THR A 223 3.49 13.59 2.39
C THR A 223 4.35 14.78 1.98
N THR A 224 5.64 14.55 1.85
CA THR A 224 6.55 15.55 1.32
C THR A 224 7.11 15.10 -0.02
N THR A 225 7.37 16.06 -0.89
CA THR A 225 8.16 15.85 -2.11
C THR A 225 9.00 17.09 -2.38
N GLY A 226 10.32 16.91 -2.44
CA GLY A 226 11.25 18.03 -2.50
C GLY A 226 11.08 18.98 -1.31
N THR A 227 10.73 20.22 -1.59
CA THR A 227 10.51 21.26 -0.57
C THR A 227 9.03 21.49 -0.21
N GLN A 228 8.13 20.67 -0.73
CA GLN A 228 6.69 20.87 -0.60
C GLN A 228 6.07 19.83 0.34
N ILE A 229 5.05 20.25 1.09
CA ILE A 229 4.21 19.41 1.94
C ILE A 229 2.82 19.35 1.31
N TRP A 230 2.33 18.14 1.14
CA TRP A 230 1.04 17.86 0.51
C TRP A 230 0.07 17.26 1.50
N LEU A 231 -1.13 17.83 1.57
CA LEU A 231 -2.24 17.28 2.32
C LEU A 231 -3.02 16.33 1.42
N HIS A 232 -3.17 15.08 1.86
CA HIS A 232 -4.00 14.09 1.20
C HIS A 232 -5.47 14.19 1.62
N ASN A 233 -6.35 13.60 0.81
CA ASN A 233 -7.79 13.49 1.08
C ASN A 233 -8.50 14.85 1.22
N SER A 234 -8.03 15.89 0.53
CA SER A 234 -8.68 17.20 0.51
C SER A 234 -9.97 17.16 -0.31
N LEU A 235 -11.05 17.70 0.23
CA LEU A 235 -12.35 17.79 -0.44
C LEU A 235 -12.38 18.84 -1.58
N ASN A 236 -11.34 19.66 -1.70
CA ASN A 236 -11.28 20.77 -2.67
C ASN A 236 -10.59 20.40 -3.99
N VAL A 237 -10.15 19.17 -4.15
CA VAL A 237 -9.46 18.67 -5.34
C VAL A 237 -10.15 17.40 -5.86
N ASN A 238 -9.95 17.11 -7.15
CA ASN A 238 -10.48 15.89 -7.76
C ASN A 238 -9.82 14.64 -7.16
N TYR A 239 -10.53 13.52 -7.22
CA TYR A 239 -9.94 12.22 -6.87
C TYR A 239 -8.78 11.90 -7.80
N ASN A 240 -7.78 11.17 -7.28
CA ASN A 240 -6.54 10.82 -7.98
C ASN A 240 -5.72 12.02 -8.49
N ASN A 241 -5.88 13.17 -7.87
CA ASN A 241 -4.98 14.29 -8.07
C ASN A 241 -3.89 14.26 -6.99
N PHE A 242 -2.71 13.80 -7.35
CA PHE A 242 -1.56 13.74 -6.46
C PHE A 242 -0.47 14.70 -6.97
N TYR A 243 -0.02 15.58 -6.09
CA TYR A 243 1.05 16.56 -6.41
C TYR A 243 0.73 17.42 -7.65
N ASN A 244 -0.54 17.82 -7.80
CA ASN A 244 -1.10 18.52 -8.96
C ASN A 244 -1.08 17.73 -10.28
N VAL A 245 -0.85 16.42 -10.23
CA VAL A 245 -0.98 15.54 -11.39
C VAL A 245 -2.29 14.78 -11.28
N GLN A 246 -3.14 14.91 -12.28
CA GLN A 246 -4.42 14.20 -12.35
C GLN A 246 -4.23 12.87 -13.07
N ASP A 247 -4.51 11.78 -12.38
CA ASP A 247 -4.49 10.42 -12.92
C ASP A 247 -5.90 9.83 -12.98
N ASN A 248 -6.07 8.80 -13.83
CA ASN A 248 -7.30 8.04 -13.90
C ASN A 248 -7.28 6.90 -12.87
N SER A 249 -8.44 6.64 -12.24
CA SER A 249 -8.62 5.43 -11.45
C SER A 249 -8.70 4.21 -12.35
N LEU A 250 -8.04 3.13 -11.95
CA LEU A 250 -8.05 1.86 -12.68
C LEU A 250 -8.39 0.72 -11.72
N VAL A 251 -9.36 -0.11 -12.09
CA VAL A 251 -9.69 -1.35 -11.39
C VAL A 251 -9.59 -2.50 -12.37
N LYS A 252 -8.68 -3.43 -12.10
CA LYS A 252 -8.50 -4.64 -12.91
C LYS A 252 -8.84 -5.86 -12.08
N PHE A 253 -9.74 -6.70 -12.59
CA PHE A 253 -10.15 -7.93 -11.92
C PHE A 253 -10.43 -9.06 -12.91
N ILE A 254 -10.44 -10.27 -12.39
CA ILE A 254 -10.77 -11.47 -13.15
C ILE A 254 -12.13 -11.97 -12.69
N VAL A 255 -13.02 -12.19 -13.63
CA VAL A 255 -14.34 -12.80 -13.38
C VAL A 255 -14.25 -14.28 -13.77
N ASN A 256 -14.32 -15.15 -12.78
CA ASN A 256 -14.24 -16.60 -12.99
C ASN A 256 -15.19 -17.38 -12.05
N PRO A 257 -16.50 -17.14 -12.09
CA PRO A 257 -17.45 -17.99 -11.37
C PRO A 257 -17.46 -19.37 -12.03
N GLU A 258 -17.58 -20.44 -11.25
CA GLU A 258 -17.64 -21.83 -11.75
C GLU A 258 -16.49 -22.17 -12.70
N VAL A 259 -15.28 -22.30 -12.17
CA VAL A 259 -14.00 -22.40 -12.88
C VAL A 259 -13.99 -23.43 -14.04
N SER A 260 -14.73 -24.52 -13.89
CA SER A 260 -14.78 -25.63 -14.86
C SER A 260 -15.73 -25.42 -16.03
N ASN A 261 -16.58 -24.41 -15.97
CA ASN A 261 -17.64 -24.21 -16.95
C ASN A 261 -17.33 -23.06 -17.90
N GLN A 262 -17.54 -23.30 -19.20
CA GLN A 262 -17.53 -22.22 -20.18
C GLN A 262 -18.77 -21.33 -19.98
N LYS A 263 -18.58 -20.02 -20.00
CA LYS A 263 -19.60 -19.01 -19.72
C LYS A 263 -19.83 -18.09 -20.90
N VAL A 264 -21.00 -17.49 -20.91
CA VAL A 264 -21.32 -16.38 -21.81
C VAL A 264 -21.56 -15.14 -20.96
N PHE A 265 -20.66 -14.20 -21.00
CA PHE A 265 -20.75 -12.91 -20.34
C PHE A 265 -21.64 -11.98 -21.19
N LYS A 266 -22.87 -11.73 -20.76
CA LYS A 266 -23.88 -11.02 -21.55
C LYS A 266 -23.92 -9.53 -21.25
N SER A 267 -23.72 -9.17 -19.99
CA SER A 267 -23.85 -7.80 -19.52
C SER A 267 -22.84 -7.49 -18.42
N ILE A 268 -22.55 -6.21 -18.28
CA ILE A 268 -21.73 -5.67 -17.21
C ILE A 268 -22.49 -4.52 -16.56
N ASN A 269 -22.38 -4.42 -15.24
CA ASN A 269 -22.99 -3.34 -14.48
C ASN A 269 -22.09 -2.93 -13.33
N TYR A 270 -22.24 -1.68 -12.89
CA TYR A 270 -21.61 -1.18 -11.66
C TYR A 270 -22.57 -0.23 -10.92
N GLU A 271 -22.33 -0.09 -9.64
CA GLU A 271 -22.98 0.89 -8.76
C GLU A 271 -21.92 1.88 -8.27
N GLY A 272 -22.25 3.16 -8.22
CA GLY A 272 -21.34 4.21 -7.78
C GLY A 272 -21.56 5.52 -8.52
N SER A 273 -20.55 6.39 -8.46
CA SER A 273 -20.54 7.65 -9.22
C SER A 273 -20.37 7.40 -10.72
N ASN A 274 -20.90 8.30 -11.53
CA ASN A 274 -20.71 8.27 -12.99
C ASN A 274 -19.23 8.47 -13.35
N GLY A 275 -18.87 8.18 -14.59
CA GLY A 275 -17.52 8.41 -15.14
C GLY A 275 -16.66 7.16 -15.28
N TRP A 276 -17.17 5.99 -14.92
CA TRP A 276 -16.49 4.73 -15.16
C TRP A 276 -16.79 4.16 -16.54
N GLN A 277 -15.77 3.68 -17.18
CA GLN A 277 -15.83 2.99 -18.47
C GLN A 277 -15.09 1.65 -18.40
N VAL A 278 -15.50 0.70 -19.21
CA VAL A 278 -14.74 -0.54 -19.43
C VAL A 278 -13.74 -0.27 -20.55
N SER A 279 -12.46 -0.20 -20.20
CA SER A 279 -11.40 0.00 -21.19
C SER A 279 -11.08 -1.26 -21.95
N SER A 280 -11.24 -2.44 -21.31
CA SER A 280 -11.15 -3.74 -22.00
C SER A 280 -11.91 -4.83 -21.25
N PHE A 281 -12.53 -5.73 -22.00
CA PHE A 281 -13.13 -6.97 -21.52
C PHE A 281 -12.60 -8.11 -22.38
N ILE A 282 -11.70 -8.91 -21.82
CA ILE A 282 -10.94 -9.94 -22.55
C ILE A 282 -11.24 -11.30 -21.91
N SER A 283 -11.74 -12.26 -22.69
CA SER A 283 -11.86 -13.65 -22.28
C SER A 283 -10.67 -14.48 -22.79
N ASP A 284 -10.52 -15.68 -22.24
CA ASP A 284 -9.51 -16.65 -22.70
C ASP A 284 -9.72 -17.08 -24.17
N GLU A 285 -10.94 -17.02 -24.70
CA GLU A 285 -11.22 -17.33 -26.11
C GLU A 285 -10.96 -16.15 -27.06
N THR A 286 -11.07 -14.92 -26.58
CA THR A 286 -10.90 -13.75 -27.43
C THR A 286 -9.44 -13.33 -27.59
N GLY A 287 -8.57 -13.80 -26.70
CA GLY A 287 -7.16 -13.46 -26.69
C GLY A 287 -6.86 -11.98 -26.47
N PRO A 288 -5.63 -11.61 -26.16
CA PRO A 288 -5.19 -10.23 -26.21
C PRO A 288 -5.12 -9.79 -27.66
N GLY A 289 -5.91 -8.80 -28.04
CA GLY A 289 -5.74 -8.15 -29.35
C GLY A 289 -4.30 -7.66 -29.48
N THR A 290 -3.70 -7.91 -30.63
CA THR A 290 -2.32 -7.46 -30.91
C THR A 290 -2.35 -5.96 -31.08
N TYR A 291 -1.93 -5.21 -30.06
CA TYR A 291 -1.72 -3.77 -30.14
C TYR A 291 -0.54 -3.51 -31.09
N THR A 292 -0.83 -3.22 -32.33
CA THR A 292 0.14 -2.55 -33.19
C THR A 292 -0.08 -1.04 -33.06
N SER A 293 0.97 -0.34 -32.69
CA SER A 293 1.00 1.07 -32.26
C SER A 293 0.53 2.11 -33.30
N SER A 294 -0.11 1.72 -34.39
CA SER A 294 -0.54 2.64 -35.44
C SER A 294 -1.97 2.45 -35.96
N SER A 295 -2.70 1.41 -35.50
CA SER A 295 -4.12 1.27 -35.80
C SER A 295 -4.81 0.50 -34.66
N GLU A 296 -5.73 1.14 -33.95
CA GLU A 296 -6.62 0.42 -33.05
C GLU A 296 -7.36 -0.67 -33.84
N SER A 297 -7.14 -1.91 -33.49
CA SER A 297 -7.88 -3.01 -34.13
C SER A 297 -9.36 -2.88 -33.78
N TYR A 298 -10.24 -3.00 -34.76
CA TYR A 298 -11.70 -2.93 -34.55
C TYR A 298 -12.21 -3.94 -33.51
N ASN A 299 -11.51 -5.03 -33.31
CA ASN A 299 -11.87 -6.08 -32.32
C ASN A 299 -11.69 -5.61 -30.86
N ASP A 300 -10.69 -4.76 -30.59
CA ASP A 300 -10.49 -4.19 -29.26
C ASP A 300 -11.55 -3.16 -28.89
N ILE A 301 -12.15 -2.53 -29.90
CA ILE A 301 -13.18 -1.50 -29.74
C ILE A 301 -14.54 -2.13 -29.40
N ALA A 302 -14.84 -3.33 -29.90
CA ALA A 302 -16.12 -3.99 -29.68
C ALA A 302 -16.37 -4.33 -28.21
N ASN A 303 -15.32 -4.56 -27.42
CA ASN A 303 -15.39 -4.93 -26.02
C ASN A 303 -15.24 -3.75 -25.05
N ARG A 304 -15.16 -2.53 -25.56
CA ARG A 304 -15.16 -1.30 -24.74
C ARG A 304 -16.58 -0.87 -24.46
N VAL A 305 -16.81 -0.42 -23.21
CA VAL A 305 -18.06 0.21 -22.80
C VAL A 305 -17.75 1.60 -22.30
N LEU A 306 -18.24 2.62 -22.99
CA LEU A 306 -18.02 4.02 -22.61
C LEU A 306 -18.81 4.39 -21.37
N SER A 307 -18.34 5.39 -20.66
CA SER A 307 -19.06 5.98 -19.51
C SER A 307 -20.43 6.51 -19.95
N TYR A 308 -21.35 6.57 -19.00
CA TYR A 308 -22.68 7.09 -19.24
C TYR A 308 -22.64 8.60 -19.47
N VAL A 309 -23.29 9.04 -20.56
CA VAL A 309 -23.57 10.46 -20.84
C VAL A 309 -25.05 10.59 -21.14
N GLU A 310 -25.75 11.45 -20.42
CA GLU A 310 -27.15 11.69 -20.63
C GLU A 310 -27.37 12.35 -22.00
N GLY A 311 -28.35 11.85 -22.75
CA GLY A 311 -28.62 12.33 -24.12
C GLY A 311 -27.68 11.81 -25.20
N ALA A 312 -26.74 10.90 -24.88
CA ALA A 312 -25.74 10.37 -25.81
C ALA A 312 -26.26 9.49 -26.95
N TYR A 313 -27.56 9.28 -27.03
CA TYR A 313 -28.19 8.43 -28.07
C TYR A 313 -28.48 9.17 -29.38
N ASP A 314 -28.00 10.40 -29.53
CA ASP A 314 -28.05 11.07 -30.82
C ASP A 314 -26.99 10.45 -31.74
N SER A 315 -27.47 9.66 -32.71
CA SER A 315 -26.63 8.99 -33.70
C SER A 315 -25.84 9.97 -34.60
N ALA A 316 -26.22 11.24 -34.64
CA ALA A 316 -25.58 12.25 -35.46
C ALA A 316 -24.35 12.89 -34.78
N ASN A 317 -24.31 12.94 -33.46
CA ASN A 317 -23.22 13.53 -32.67
C ASN A 317 -22.99 12.76 -31.35
N PRO A 318 -22.39 11.58 -31.38
CA PRO A 318 -22.06 10.87 -30.15
C PRO A 318 -21.06 11.71 -29.34
N PRO A 319 -21.37 12.08 -28.09
CA PRO A 319 -20.61 13.05 -27.31
C PRO A 319 -19.19 12.62 -26.93
N ASN A 320 -18.83 11.37 -27.14
CA ASN A 320 -17.53 10.83 -26.72
C ASN A 320 -16.80 10.07 -27.81
N THR A 321 -16.74 10.62 -29.02
CA THR A 321 -16.00 9.90 -30.04
C THR A 321 -14.49 9.96 -29.87
N GLY A 322 -13.91 10.89 -29.10
CA GLY A 322 -12.44 11.00 -28.92
C GLY A 322 -11.63 10.87 -30.21
N VAL A 323 -12.33 10.74 -31.34
CA VAL A 323 -11.80 10.46 -32.65
C VAL A 323 -11.94 11.76 -33.45
N SER A 324 -10.82 12.21 -33.94
CA SER A 324 -10.75 13.33 -34.88
C SER A 324 -11.81 13.19 -35.98
N ALA A 325 -12.42 14.28 -36.40
CA ALA A 325 -13.51 14.38 -37.36
C ALA A 325 -13.26 13.72 -38.74
N VAL A 326 -12.13 13.06 -38.94
CA VAL A 326 -11.70 12.43 -40.20
C VAL A 326 -12.05 10.94 -40.26
N VAL A 327 -12.45 10.32 -39.15
CA VAL A 327 -12.83 8.89 -39.11
C VAL A 327 -14.32 8.79 -38.92
N PRO A 328 -15.05 7.97 -39.72
CA PRO A 328 -16.48 7.82 -39.57
C PRO A 328 -16.85 7.41 -38.16
N PRO A 329 -17.93 7.97 -37.59
CA PRO A 329 -18.31 7.70 -36.19
C PRO A 329 -18.56 6.22 -36.01
N ILE A 330 -17.76 5.60 -35.17
CA ILE A 330 -17.94 4.21 -34.74
C ILE A 330 -18.90 4.27 -33.56
N PHE A 331 -20.07 3.65 -33.69
CA PHE A 331 -21.00 3.53 -32.58
C PHE A 331 -20.44 2.56 -31.54
N ARG A 332 -19.98 3.11 -30.44
CA ARG A 332 -19.47 2.33 -29.29
C ARG A 332 -20.60 2.11 -28.31
N ALA A 333 -20.68 0.90 -27.75
CA ALA A 333 -21.56 0.65 -26.62
C ALA A 333 -21.17 1.53 -25.43
N GLY A 334 -22.13 2.18 -24.83
CA GLY A 334 -21.99 2.94 -23.59
C GLY A 334 -22.85 2.37 -22.48
N PHE A 335 -22.53 2.74 -21.26
CA PHE A 335 -23.41 2.46 -20.13
C PHE A 335 -24.70 3.28 -20.27
N TYR A 336 -25.82 2.67 -19.91
CA TYR A 336 -27.09 3.34 -19.68
C TYR A 336 -27.42 3.29 -18.18
N ARG A 337 -28.06 4.34 -17.70
CA ARG A 337 -28.43 4.43 -16.29
C ARG A 337 -29.82 3.80 -16.08
N LYS A 338 -29.89 2.88 -15.12
CA LYS A 338 -31.13 2.32 -14.64
C LYS A 338 -31.17 2.41 -13.13
N GLU A 339 -31.99 3.32 -12.60
CA GLU A 339 -32.03 3.66 -11.18
C GLU A 339 -30.62 4.10 -10.69
N ASN A 340 -30.03 3.37 -9.74
CA ASN A 340 -28.71 3.63 -9.18
C ASN A 340 -27.60 2.79 -9.82
N LYS A 341 -27.89 2.10 -10.91
CA LYS A 341 -26.94 1.21 -11.61
C LYS A 341 -26.65 1.71 -13.01
N TYR A 342 -25.41 1.53 -13.40
CA TYR A 342 -24.97 1.71 -14.77
C TYR A 342 -24.80 0.35 -15.41
N CYS A 343 -25.54 0.07 -16.47
CA CYS A 343 -25.61 -1.22 -17.12
C CYS A 343 -25.19 -1.12 -18.58
N SER A 344 -24.60 -2.17 -19.13
CA SER A 344 -24.36 -2.30 -20.56
C SER A 344 -24.37 -3.76 -20.99
N ASN A 345 -24.79 -4.01 -22.22
CA ASN A 345 -24.66 -5.31 -22.84
C ASN A 345 -23.26 -5.47 -23.45
N LEU A 346 -22.69 -6.65 -23.30
CA LEU A 346 -21.42 -6.99 -23.96
C LEU A 346 -21.72 -7.49 -25.37
N THR A 347 -20.92 -7.01 -26.33
CA THR A 347 -21.02 -7.42 -27.72
C THR A 347 -20.13 -8.62 -28.00
N SER A 348 -20.53 -9.45 -28.95
CA SER A 348 -19.66 -10.52 -29.45
C SER A 348 -18.47 -9.90 -30.22
N ASN A 349 -17.38 -10.66 -30.37
CA ASN A 349 -16.17 -10.25 -31.10
C ASN A 349 -16.35 -10.03 -32.61
N SER A 350 -17.56 -9.91 -33.10
CA SER A 350 -17.81 -9.62 -34.50
C SER A 350 -17.44 -8.17 -34.80
N SER A 351 -16.69 -7.94 -35.87
CA SER A 351 -16.43 -6.59 -36.39
C SER A 351 -17.75 -5.85 -36.60
N ILE A 352 -17.87 -4.68 -36.00
CA ILE A 352 -19.04 -3.83 -36.18
C ILE A 352 -18.78 -2.97 -37.42
N THR A 353 -19.68 -3.05 -38.38
CA THR A 353 -19.61 -2.21 -39.59
C THR A 353 -20.21 -0.85 -39.29
N GLN A 354 -19.70 0.20 -39.94
CA GLN A 354 -20.21 1.56 -39.77
C GLN A 354 -21.71 1.62 -40.08
N GLY A 355 -22.48 2.25 -39.19
CA GLY A 355 -23.94 2.35 -39.29
C GLY A 355 -24.71 1.11 -38.88
N GLU A 356 -24.04 0.06 -38.41
CA GLU A 356 -24.70 -1.15 -37.94
C GLU A 356 -25.30 -0.94 -36.56
N ILE A 357 -26.57 -1.26 -36.41
CA ILE A 357 -27.25 -1.25 -35.11
C ILE A 357 -26.83 -2.51 -34.35
N ILE A 358 -26.24 -2.31 -33.15
CA ILE A 358 -25.85 -3.40 -32.28
C ILE A 358 -27.10 -4.11 -31.74
N SER A 359 -27.51 -5.16 -32.41
CA SER A 359 -28.69 -5.97 -32.05
C SER A 359 -28.51 -7.45 -32.42
N GLY A 360 -29.39 -8.29 -31.89
CA GLY A 360 -29.41 -9.72 -32.24
C GLY A 360 -28.13 -10.48 -31.89
N ARG A 361 -27.45 -11.04 -32.88
CA ARG A 361 -26.23 -11.83 -32.68
C ARG A 361 -25.08 -11.05 -32.03
N LEU A 362 -24.97 -9.75 -32.31
CA LEU A 362 -23.90 -8.91 -31.78
C LEU A 362 -24.02 -8.72 -30.27
N THR A 363 -25.22 -8.86 -29.72
CA THR A 363 -25.48 -8.79 -28.27
C THR A 363 -25.45 -10.15 -27.60
N SER A 364 -24.95 -11.19 -28.26
CA SER A 364 -24.89 -12.56 -27.71
C SER A 364 -23.92 -12.71 -26.54
N GLY A 365 -23.10 -11.72 -26.31
CA GLY A 365 -22.10 -11.70 -25.24
C GLY A 365 -20.75 -12.27 -25.65
N VAL A 366 -19.84 -12.28 -24.71
CA VAL A 366 -18.44 -12.79 -24.85
C VAL A 366 -18.36 -14.15 -24.22
N LYS A 367 -17.84 -15.16 -24.94
CA LYS A 367 -17.64 -16.51 -24.42
C LYS A 367 -16.27 -16.68 -23.79
N GLY A 368 -16.18 -17.57 -22.81
CA GLY A 368 -14.91 -17.97 -22.20
C GLY A 368 -15.10 -18.66 -20.85
N PHE A 369 -14.01 -19.25 -20.35
CA PHE A 369 -13.97 -19.82 -19.00
C PHE A 369 -13.82 -18.73 -17.96
N PHE A 370 -13.02 -17.70 -18.27
CA PHE A 370 -12.86 -16.51 -17.42
C PHE A 370 -12.77 -15.26 -18.29
N ALA A 371 -12.91 -14.10 -17.65
CA ALA A 371 -12.67 -12.82 -18.31
C ALA A 371 -11.84 -11.90 -17.43
N THR A 372 -10.92 -11.17 -18.05
CA THR A 372 -10.19 -10.06 -17.43
C THR A 372 -10.89 -8.77 -17.82
N VAL A 373 -11.26 -8.00 -16.81
CA VAL A 373 -11.98 -6.74 -16.98
C VAL A 373 -11.14 -5.60 -16.44
N ASN A 374 -10.96 -4.55 -17.25
CA ASN A 374 -10.34 -3.31 -16.84
C ASN A 374 -11.40 -2.20 -16.85
N PHE A 375 -11.69 -1.67 -15.66
CA PHE A 375 -12.45 -0.44 -15.49
C PHE A 375 -11.48 0.72 -15.32
N SER A 376 -11.78 1.85 -15.93
CA SER A 376 -11.06 3.11 -15.72
C SER A 376 -12.05 4.26 -15.62
N THR A 377 -11.69 5.31 -14.89
CA THR A 377 -12.44 6.57 -14.99
C THR A 377 -12.13 7.24 -16.32
N ASP A 378 -13.09 7.95 -16.87
CA ASP A 378 -12.87 8.77 -18.06
C ASP A 378 -12.29 10.15 -17.69
N SER A 379 -11.72 10.83 -18.68
CA SER A 379 -11.20 12.19 -18.53
C SER A 379 -12.25 13.28 -18.81
N VAL A 380 -13.46 12.90 -19.16
CA VAL A 380 -14.48 13.81 -19.73
C VAL A 380 -15.58 14.11 -18.71
N THR A 381 -15.96 13.11 -17.91
CA THR A 381 -16.95 13.31 -16.85
C THR A 381 -16.22 13.65 -15.55
N ASP A 382 -16.28 14.90 -15.16
CA ASP A 382 -15.71 15.46 -13.92
C ASP A 382 -16.38 14.88 -12.65
N THR A 383 -16.79 13.63 -12.67
CA THR A 383 -17.64 13.02 -11.66
C THR A 383 -17.02 11.83 -10.94
N GLY A 384 -15.74 11.59 -11.12
CA GLY A 384 -15.00 10.63 -10.32
C GLY A 384 -14.84 11.08 -8.85
N ARG A 385 -15.93 11.53 -8.24
CA ARG A 385 -16.00 11.89 -6.82
C ARG A 385 -16.62 10.77 -6.01
#